data_f950c2f655c53d1f518fe8784ba659b1
#
_entry.id   f950c2f655c53d1f518fe8784ba659b1
#
_cell.length_a   1.000
_cell.length_b   1.000
_cell.length_c   1.000
_cell.angle_alpha   90.00
_cell.angle_beta   90.00
_cell.angle_gamma   90.00
#
_symmetry.space_group_name_H-M   'P 1'
#
loop_
_entity.id
_entity.type
_entity.pdbx_description
1 polymer ?
#
loop_
_entity_poly.entity_id
_entity_poly.type
_entity_poly.pdbx_seq_one_letter_code
_entity_poly.pdbx_strand_id
1 'polypeptide(L)'
;MSVIGVISMKGGVGKTSVTANLAAALAAKLGVGRVSTIDLDPQNGLQWHFGLDAQEREGVCELSLQPDSWTRDQMPTGYDVACLPYGLGSEEDREAFEDLLSREPSWLGDQINRLGLSKDAVVLIDTPPGVSVYLKQVVACADLLLVVVLADAGSYASIPSMETCLDEIKIKHPQLMSAYVVNQVDRRRTLNRDVVDLLQNYLGDRLLPIGIHADSAVGEALAFQQPVLVYDPHGQASHDLDRLASWVIETLNQ
;
A
#
# COMPACT_ATOMS: atom_id res chain seq x y z
N MET A 1 7.24 -15.32 3.56
CA MET A 1 6.86 -13.92 3.83
C MET A 1 6.89 -13.20 2.52
N SER A 2 5.84 -12.47 2.22
CA SER A 2 5.76 -11.72 0.97
C SER A 2 5.55 -10.23 1.27
N VAL A 3 6.19 -9.38 0.49
CA VAL A 3 6.18 -7.92 0.66
C VAL A 3 5.49 -7.27 -0.55
N ILE A 4 4.50 -6.44 -0.30
CA ILE A 4 3.72 -5.72 -1.32
C ILE A 4 3.93 -4.22 -1.14
N GLY A 5 4.48 -3.56 -2.14
CA GLY A 5 4.52 -2.10 -2.19
C GLY A 5 3.27 -1.54 -2.86
N VAL A 6 2.52 -0.68 -2.17
CA VAL A 6 1.40 0.05 -2.77
C VAL A 6 1.90 1.42 -3.20
N ILE A 7 1.86 1.70 -4.50
CA ILE A 7 2.53 2.86 -5.11
C ILE A 7 1.61 3.64 -6.05
N SER A 8 1.95 4.88 -6.34
CA SER A 8 1.32 5.69 -7.39
C SER A 8 2.21 6.85 -7.83
N MET A 9 2.06 7.35 -9.05
CA MET A 9 2.74 8.58 -9.49
C MET A 9 2.05 9.85 -8.98
N LYS A 10 0.74 9.77 -8.73
CA LYS A 10 -0.10 10.92 -8.38
C LYS A 10 -0.61 10.80 -6.93
N GLY A 11 -0.63 11.92 -6.21
CA GLY A 11 -1.30 12.01 -4.91
C GLY A 11 -2.82 11.96 -5.03
N GLY A 12 -3.49 11.56 -3.96
CA GLY A 12 -4.97 11.55 -3.87
C GLY A 12 -5.67 10.42 -4.63
N VAL A 13 -4.94 9.41 -5.12
CA VAL A 13 -5.55 8.25 -5.80
C VAL A 13 -6.13 7.21 -4.83
N GLY A 14 -5.96 7.41 -3.53
CA GLY A 14 -6.47 6.50 -2.48
C GLY A 14 -5.53 5.33 -2.17
N LYS A 15 -4.22 5.46 -2.36
CA LYS A 15 -3.24 4.43 -1.99
C LYS A 15 -3.44 3.93 -0.57
N THR A 16 -3.35 4.83 0.40
CA THR A 16 -3.49 4.54 1.83
C THR A 16 -4.79 3.80 2.14
N SER A 17 -5.92 4.25 1.56
CA SER A 17 -7.20 3.55 1.71
C SER A 17 -7.17 2.15 1.10
N VAL A 18 -6.54 1.98 -0.07
CA VAL A 18 -6.36 0.65 -0.68
C VAL A 18 -5.47 -0.22 0.20
N THR A 19 -4.34 0.30 0.68
CA THR A 19 -3.41 -0.42 1.57
C THR A 19 -4.12 -0.93 2.82
N ALA A 20 -4.82 -0.05 3.53
CA ALA A 20 -5.49 -0.40 4.78
C ALA A 20 -6.60 -1.44 4.58
N ASN A 21 -7.46 -1.22 3.59
CA ASN A 21 -8.60 -2.09 3.34
C ASN A 21 -8.20 -3.42 2.71
N LEU A 22 -7.17 -3.44 1.84
CA LEU A 22 -6.59 -4.68 1.34
C LEU A 22 -5.94 -5.49 2.49
N ALA A 23 -5.25 -4.83 3.42
CA ALA A 23 -4.67 -5.49 4.59
C ALA A 23 -5.75 -6.15 5.44
N ALA A 24 -6.87 -5.47 5.72
CA ALA A 24 -8.00 -6.04 6.43
C ALA A 24 -8.64 -7.23 5.69
N ALA A 25 -8.78 -7.13 4.35
CA ALA A 25 -9.30 -8.21 3.52
C ALA A 25 -8.37 -9.45 3.52
N LEU A 26 -7.06 -9.23 3.47
CA LEU A 26 -6.05 -10.29 3.58
C LEU A 26 -6.07 -10.93 4.97
N ALA A 27 -6.17 -10.13 6.04
CA ALA A 27 -6.23 -10.63 7.41
C ALA A 27 -7.46 -11.54 7.63
N ALA A 28 -8.62 -11.14 7.09
CA ALA A 28 -9.83 -11.96 7.13
C ALA A 28 -9.67 -13.33 6.44
N LYS A 29 -8.81 -13.43 5.42
CA LYS A 29 -8.55 -14.68 4.69
C LYS A 29 -7.40 -15.51 5.28
N LEU A 30 -6.34 -14.85 5.73
CA LEU A 30 -5.11 -15.51 6.19
C LEU A 30 -5.09 -15.80 7.70
N GLY A 31 -5.89 -15.07 8.47
CA GLY A 31 -6.00 -15.20 9.93
C GLY A 31 -5.03 -14.33 10.71
N VAL A 32 -5.17 -14.37 12.03
CA VAL A 32 -4.47 -13.53 13.01
C VAL A 32 -2.94 -13.63 12.87
N GLY A 33 -2.28 -12.48 12.94
CA GLY A 33 -0.81 -12.39 12.97
C GLY A 33 -0.13 -12.68 11.62
N ARG A 34 -0.90 -12.72 10.52
CA ARG A 34 -0.39 -12.99 9.18
C ARG A 34 -0.21 -11.74 8.34
N VAL A 35 -0.82 -10.62 8.71
CA VAL A 35 -0.78 -9.38 7.93
C VAL A 35 -0.21 -8.25 8.76
N SER A 36 0.75 -7.56 8.16
CA SER A 36 1.36 -6.34 8.73
C SER A 36 1.32 -5.22 7.70
N THR A 37 1.18 -4.00 8.16
CA THR A 37 1.28 -2.81 7.33
C THR A 37 2.37 -1.88 7.84
N ILE A 38 3.08 -1.22 6.93
CA ILE A 38 4.11 -0.23 7.22
C ILE A 38 3.76 1.04 6.44
N ASP A 39 3.64 2.16 7.14
CA ASP A 39 3.44 3.46 6.52
C ASP A 39 4.78 4.16 6.30
N LEU A 40 5.13 4.40 5.04
CA LEU A 40 6.29 5.19 4.64
C LEU A 40 5.90 6.57 4.10
N ASP A 41 4.59 6.92 4.12
CA ASP A 41 4.15 8.25 3.70
C ASP A 41 4.24 9.22 4.90
N PRO A 42 5.03 10.31 4.82
CA PRO A 42 5.10 11.32 5.87
C PRO A 42 3.75 11.96 6.25
N GLN A 43 2.70 11.76 5.44
CA GLN A 43 1.34 12.16 5.81
C GLN A 43 0.74 11.28 6.92
N ASN A 44 1.34 10.14 7.23
CA ASN A 44 0.99 9.26 8.35
C ASN A 44 -0.50 8.89 8.39
N GLY A 45 -1.05 8.60 7.21
CA GLY A 45 -2.50 8.41 7.02
C GLY A 45 -3.03 7.03 7.35
N LEU A 46 -2.17 6.01 7.32
CA LEU A 46 -2.57 4.61 7.37
C LEU A 46 -3.21 4.22 8.72
N GLN A 47 -2.68 4.73 9.81
CA GLN A 47 -3.14 4.46 11.18
C GLN A 47 -4.60 4.86 11.44
N TRP A 48 -5.10 5.90 10.75
CA TRP A 48 -6.48 6.37 10.90
C TRP A 48 -7.51 5.33 10.44
N HIS A 49 -7.15 4.49 9.48
CA HIS A 49 -8.00 3.41 9.01
C HIS A 49 -8.17 2.26 10.02
N PHE A 50 -7.33 2.23 11.04
CA PHE A 50 -7.32 1.17 12.06
C PHE A 50 -7.67 1.69 13.46
N GLY A 51 -8.04 2.95 13.61
CA GLY A 51 -8.38 3.55 14.90
C GLY A 51 -7.21 3.65 15.86
N LEU A 52 -5.98 3.74 15.34
CA LEU A 52 -4.80 3.94 16.18
C LEU A 52 -4.67 5.43 16.55
N ASP A 53 -4.32 5.69 17.81
CA ASP A 53 -4.10 7.06 18.26
C ASP A 53 -2.74 7.57 17.75
N ALA A 54 -2.83 8.56 16.87
CA ALA A 54 -1.68 9.17 16.22
C ALA A 54 -0.81 10.02 17.16
N GLN A 55 -1.33 10.45 18.31
CA GLN A 55 -0.69 11.49 19.12
C GLN A 55 0.31 10.94 20.14
N GLU A 56 0.36 9.64 20.34
CA GLU A 56 1.14 9.04 21.42
C GLU A 56 2.19 8.00 20.95
N ARG A 57 2.42 7.85 19.63
CA ARG A 57 3.23 6.72 19.15
C ARG A 57 4.36 7.12 18.23
N GLU A 58 5.56 6.68 18.60
CA GLU A 58 6.69 6.64 17.66
C GLU A 58 6.36 5.69 16.50
N GLY A 59 6.78 6.08 15.31
CA GLY A 59 6.59 5.30 14.11
C GLY A 59 7.89 4.99 13.41
N VAL A 60 7.79 4.60 12.14
CA VAL A 60 8.94 4.22 11.31
C VAL A 60 10.04 5.27 11.36
N CYS A 61 9.68 6.56 11.28
CA CYS A 61 10.64 7.66 11.21
C CYS A 61 11.52 7.72 12.45
N GLU A 62 10.92 7.87 13.64
CA GLU A 62 11.65 8.02 14.91
C GLU A 62 12.34 6.73 15.32
N LEU A 63 11.64 5.60 15.20
CA LEU A 63 12.18 4.29 15.56
C LEU A 63 13.40 3.94 14.72
N SER A 64 13.45 4.36 13.46
CA SER A 64 14.57 4.07 12.56
C SER A 64 15.85 4.79 12.92
N LEU A 65 15.77 5.85 13.70
CA LEU A 65 16.91 6.60 14.22
C LEU A 65 17.45 6.00 15.54
N GLN A 66 16.78 4.98 16.08
CA GLN A 66 17.15 4.30 17.32
C GLN A 66 17.68 2.89 17.01
N PRO A 67 18.71 2.40 17.70
CA PRO A 67 19.20 1.05 17.54
C PRO A 67 18.13 0.00 17.95
N ASP A 68 17.93 -1.03 17.10
CA ASP A 68 17.11 -2.23 17.37
C ASP A 68 15.64 -1.96 17.78
N SER A 69 15.04 -0.91 17.27
CA SER A 69 13.75 -0.39 17.73
C SER A 69 12.51 -1.04 17.09
N TRP A 70 12.67 -1.74 15.97
CA TRP A 70 11.53 -2.41 15.31
C TRP A 70 11.24 -3.75 16.01
N THR A 71 10.14 -3.81 16.75
CA THR A 71 9.66 -5.03 17.40
C THR A 71 8.28 -5.41 16.89
N ARG A 72 7.96 -6.72 16.92
CA ARG A 72 6.69 -7.27 16.42
C ARG A 72 5.46 -6.77 17.20
N ASP A 73 5.66 -6.38 18.45
CA ASP A 73 4.55 -6.02 19.35
C ASP A 73 4.10 -4.57 19.20
N GLN A 74 4.67 -3.85 18.24
CA GLN A 74 4.53 -2.41 18.24
C GLN A 74 3.12 -1.90 17.93
N MET A 75 2.28 -2.64 17.15
CA MET A 75 0.99 -2.08 16.74
C MET A 75 -0.11 -3.10 16.43
N PRO A 76 -0.61 -3.86 17.42
CA PRO A 76 -1.82 -4.63 17.17
C PRO A 76 -2.99 -3.67 16.88
N THR A 77 -3.73 -3.93 15.82
CA THR A 77 -5.02 -3.30 15.58
C THR A 77 -6.16 -4.22 16.00
N GLY A 78 -7.37 -3.68 16.13
CA GLY A 78 -8.57 -4.48 16.39
C GLY A 78 -9.01 -5.36 15.21
N TYR A 79 -8.24 -5.40 14.10
CA TYR A 79 -8.65 -6.01 12.82
C TYR A 79 -7.70 -7.12 12.34
N ASP A 80 -6.98 -7.76 13.27
CA ASP A 80 -5.99 -8.81 12.97
C ASP A 80 -4.85 -8.36 12.03
N VAL A 81 -4.65 -7.06 11.89
CA VAL A 81 -3.56 -6.43 11.16
C VAL A 81 -2.61 -5.79 12.16
N ALA A 82 -1.31 -6.01 12.02
CA ALA A 82 -0.31 -5.20 12.70
C ALA A 82 -0.02 -3.96 11.84
N CYS A 83 -0.01 -2.77 12.44
CA CYS A 83 0.26 -1.52 11.72
C CYS A 83 1.43 -0.78 12.36
N LEU A 84 2.45 -0.47 11.57
CA LEU A 84 3.55 0.41 11.95
C LEU A 84 3.35 1.75 11.21
N PRO A 85 2.90 2.82 11.90
CA PRO A 85 2.67 4.13 11.28
C PRO A 85 4.00 4.81 10.92
N TYR A 86 3.94 5.87 10.13
CA TYR A 86 5.12 6.69 9.83
C TYR A 86 5.70 7.36 11.08
N GLY A 87 4.84 7.82 11.98
CA GLY A 87 5.20 8.54 13.21
C GLY A 87 4.97 10.05 13.12
N LEU A 88 5.41 10.74 14.17
CA LEU A 88 5.24 12.20 14.35
C LEU A 88 6.58 12.95 14.31
N GLY A 89 7.61 12.33 13.74
CA GLY A 89 8.96 12.89 13.69
C GLY A 89 9.01 14.35 13.22
N SER A 90 9.94 15.10 13.77
CA SER A 90 10.23 16.46 13.35
C SER A 90 10.72 16.49 11.89
N GLU A 91 10.82 17.68 11.30
CA GLU A 91 11.44 17.83 9.98
C GLU A 91 12.89 17.32 9.99
N GLU A 92 13.63 17.54 11.08
CA GLU A 92 15.01 17.07 11.26
C GLU A 92 15.07 15.53 11.32
N ASP A 93 14.11 14.89 12.01
CA ASP A 93 14.03 13.42 12.05
C ASP A 93 13.72 12.86 10.66
N ARG A 94 12.81 13.48 9.91
CA ARG A 94 12.50 13.10 8.54
C ARG A 94 13.71 13.21 7.62
N GLU A 95 14.45 14.33 7.67
CA GLU A 95 15.66 14.52 6.88
C GLU A 95 16.73 13.48 7.24
N ALA A 96 16.93 13.21 8.53
CA ALA A 96 17.86 12.19 9.00
C ALA A 96 17.47 10.78 8.53
N PHE A 97 16.18 10.49 8.56
CA PHE A 97 15.64 9.21 8.09
C PHE A 97 15.80 9.06 6.57
N GLU A 98 15.46 10.07 5.77
CA GLU A 98 15.65 10.05 4.31
C GLU A 98 17.14 9.92 3.93
N ASP A 99 18.04 10.53 4.69
CA ASP A 99 19.49 10.39 4.57
C ASP A 99 19.94 8.93 4.85
N LEU A 100 19.42 8.30 5.91
CA LEU A 100 19.65 6.90 6.23
C LEU A 100 19.21 6.00 5.06
N LEU A 101 17.98 6.16 4.59
CA LEU A 101 17.43 5.39 3.49
C LEU A 101 18.23 5.56 2.19
N SER A 102 18.79 6.74 1.96
CA SER A 102 19.62 7.03 0.78
C SER A 102 20.99 6.34 0.83
N ARG A 103 21.55 6.17 2.03
CA ARG A 103 22.85 5.52 2.24
C ARG A 103 22.77 4.00 2.30
N GLU A 104 21.65 3.45 2.77
CA GLU A 104 21.43 2.03 3.01
C GLU A 104 20.27 1.49 2.15
N PRO A 105 20.50 1.12 0.88
CA PRO A 105 19.45 0.71 -0.04
C PRO A 105 18.65 -0.54 0.37
N SER A 106 19.22 -1.42 1.20
CA SER A 106 18.55 -2.64 1.71
C SER A 106 17.90 -2.47 3.09
N TRP A 107 17.99 -1.26 3.66
CA TRP A 107 17.63 -1.01 5.05
C TRP A 107 16.21 -1.51 5.40
N LEU A 108 15.21 -1.18 4.59
CA LEU A 108 13.82 -1.59 4.84
C LEU A 108 13.64 -3.11 4.87
N GLY A 109 14.25 -3.80 3.90
CA GLY A 109 14.21 -5.26 3.86
C GLY A 109 14.86 -5.90 5.09
N ASP A 110 15.97 -5.34 5.56
CA ASP A 110 16.66 -5.80 6.77
C ASP A 110 15.79 -5.58 8.02
N GLN A 111 15.09 -4.45 8.13
CA GLN A 111 14.16 -4.20 9.24
C GLN A 111 12.96 -5.16 9.20
N ILE A 112 12.35 -5.37 8.03
CA ILE A 112 11.24 -6.32 7.88
C ILE A 112 11.67 -7.74 8.29
N ASN A 113 12.87 -8.16 7.92
CA ASN A 113 13.41 -9.47 8.32
C ASN A 113 13.60 -9.58 9.84
N ARG A 114 13.98 -8.51 10.52
CA ARG A 114 14.13 -8.47 12.00
C ARG A 114 12.80 -8.60 12.74
N LEU A 115 11.67 -8.27 12.11
CA LEU A 115 10.34 -8.47 12.71
C LEU A 115 10.03 -9.94 13.02
N GLY A 116 10.78 -10.89 12.45
CA GLY A 116 10.62 -12.32 12.70
C GLY A 116 9.23 -12.86 12.35
N LEU A 117 8.60 -12.30 11.32
CA LEU A 117 7.28 -12.70 10.85
C LEU A 117 7.30 -14.14 10.31
N SER A 118 6.13 -14.77 10.31
CA SER A 118 5.99 -16.13 9.77
C SER A 118 6.29 -16.14 8.26
N LYS A 119 6.70 -17.32 7.74
CA LYS A 119 7.00 -17.48 6.31
C LYS A 119 5.81 -17.18 5.39
N ASP A 120 4.60 -17.32 5.91
CA ASP A 120 3.35 -17.08 5.16
C ASP A 120 2.75 -15.71 5.50
N ALA A 121 3.49 -14.83 6.18
CA ALA A 121 3.03 -13.48 6.46
C ALA A 121 3.09 -12.60 5.20
N VAL A 122 2.18 -11.63 5.13
CA VAL A 122 2.12 -10.61 4.10
C VAL A 122 2.37 -9.25 4.74
N VAL A 123 3.30 -8.49 4.19
CA VAL A 123 3.59 -7.11 4.59
C VAL A 123 3.17 -6.17 3.47
N LEU A 124 2.27 -5.24 3.76
CA LEU A 124 1.89 -4.17 2.83
C LEU A 124 2.59 -2.88 3.24
N ILE A 125 3.16 -2.19 2.26
CA ILE A 125 3.87 -0.93 2.49
C ILE A 125 3.16 0.19 1.76
N ASP A 126 2.62 1.16 2.51
CA ASP A 126 2.11 2.42 1.95
C ASP A 126 3.26 3.39 1.68
N THR A 127 3.24 4.10 0.55
CA THR A 127 4.34 4.98 0.12
C THR A 127 3.84 6.38 -0.17
N PRO A 128 4.68 7.43 -0.12
CA PRO A 128 4.32 8.70 -0.71
C PRO A 128 4.19 8.60 -2.23
N PRO A 129 3.46 9.51 -2.88
CA PRO A 129 3.30 9.51 -4.33
C PRO A 129 4.62 9.85 -5.05
N GLY A 130 4.79 9.30 -6.24
CA GLY A 130 5.93 9.57 -7.13
C GLY A 130 7.21 8.81 -6.79
N VAL A 131 8.29 9.21 -7.49
CA VAL A 131 9.60 8.59 -7.30
C VAL A 131 10.31 9.23 -6.12
N SER A 132 10.55 8.44 -5.08
CA SER A 132 11.14 8.90 -3.81
C SER A 132 12.18 7.91 -3.30
N VAL A 133 12.91 8.27 -2.25
CA VAL A 133 13.79 7.36 -1.53
C VAL A 133 13.00 6.20 -0.94
N TYR A 134 11.78 6.43 -0.48
CA TYR A 134 10.87 5.40 0.03
C TYR A 134 10.54 4.35 -1.04
N LEU A 135 10.19 4.79 -2.26
CA LEU A 135 9.95 3.86 -3.37
C LEU A 135 11.18 2.99 -3.66
N LYS A 136 12.39 3.56 -3.63
CA LYS A 136 13.63 2.79 -3.84
C LYS A 136 13.82 1.69 -2.79
N GLN A 137 13.51 1.98 -1.53
CA GLN A 137 13.55 1.00 -0.44
C GLN A 137 12.52 -0.12 -0.64
N VAL A 138 11.30 0.24 -1.02
CA VAL A 138 10.24 -0.76 -1.29
C VAL A 138 10.64 -1.67 -2.45
N VAL A 139 11.14 -1.11 -3.54
CA VAL A 139 11.61 -1.88 -4.72
C VAL A 139 12.71 -2.88 -4.35
N ALA A 140 13.58 -2.53 -3.40
CA ALA A 140 14.68 -3.41 -2.99
C ALA A 140 14.22 -4.65 -2.21
N CYS A 141 13.01 -4.67 -1.67
CA CYS A 141 12.51 -5.75 -0.82
C CYS A 141 11.13 -6.31 -1.21
N ALA A 142 10.40 -5.67 -2.11
CA ALA A 142 9.06 -6.12 -2.50
C ALA A 142 9.09 -7.31 -3.48
N ASP A 143 8.08 -8.16 -3.37
CA ASP A 143 7.75 -9.22 -4.33
C ASP A 143 6.73 -8.72 -5.38
N LEU A 144 5.86 -7.78 -4.98
CA LEU A 144 4.81 -7.20 -5.82
C LEU A 144 4.70 -5.69 -5.60
N LEU A 145 4.62 -4.93 -6.70
CA LEU A 145 4.20 -3.52 -6.70
C LEU A 145 2.75 -3.43 -7.17
N LEU A 146 1.86 -2.99 -6.31
CA LEU A 146 0.47 -2.69 -6.65
C LEU A 146 0.35 -1.19 -6.97
N VAL A 147 0.20 -0.87 -8.25
CA VAL A 147 0.12 0.50 -8.74
C VAL A 147 -1.32 0.97 -8.71
N VAL A 148 -1.65 1.92 -7.83
CA VAL A 148 -3.01 2.47 -7.72
C VAL A 148 -3.17 3.67 -8.64
N VAL A 149 -4.20 3.63 -9.48
CA VAL A 149 -4.58 4.70 -10.42
C VAL A 149 -6.06 5.02 -10.32
N LEU A 150 -6.46 6.22 -10.77
CA LEU A 150 -7.87 6.58 -10.95
C LEU A 150 -8.28 6.42 -12.42
N ALA A 151 -9.57 6.24 -12.65
CA ALA A 151 -10.15 6.34 -13.99
C ALA A 151 -10.35 7.82 -14.39
N ASP A 152 -9.26 8.60 -14.38
CA ASP A 152 -9.25 10.02 -14.76
C ASP A 152 -8.11 10.36 -15.73
N ALA A 153 -8.26 11.50 -16.42
CA ALA A 153 -7.27 11.95 -17.39
C ALA A 153 -5.87 12.19 -16.78
N GLY A 154 -5.80 12.62 -15.52
CA GLY A 154 -4.53 12.87 -14.84
C GLY A 154 -3.78 11.59 -14.53
N SER A 155 -4.48 10.54 -14.09
CA SER A 155 -3.88 9.22 -13.89
C SER A 155 -3.42 8.62 -15.23
N TYR A 156 -4.26 8.67 -16.27
CA TYR A 156 -3.87 8.20 -17.60
C TYR A 156 -2.61 8.90 -18.12
N ALA A 157 -2.54 10.23 -18.01
CA ALA A 157 -1.37 11.01 -18.42
C ALA A 157 -0.09 10.67 -17.64
N SER A 158 -0.19 10.13 -16.44
CA SER A 158 0.97 9.74 -15.62
C SER A 158 1.50 8.33 -15.92
N ILE A 159 0.75 7.50 -16.67
CA ILE A 159 1.15 6.12 -16.99
C ILE A 159 2.52 6.03 -17.68
N PRO A 160 2.83 6.82 -18.73
CA PRO A 160 4.14 6.71 -19.37
C PRO A 160 5.32 6.93 -18.43
N SER A 161 5.18 7.87 -17.48
CA SER A 161 6.23 8.12 -16.47
C SER A 161 6.34 6.96 -15.48
N MET A 162 5.22 6.36 -15.07
CA MET A 162 5.22 5.18 -14.21
C MET A 162 5.88 3.99 -14.94
N GLU A 163 5.52 3.76 -16.19
CA GLU A 163 6.10 2.68 -17.00
C GLU A 163 7.61 2.82 -17.16
N THR A 164 8.09 4.03 -17.47
CA THR A 164 9.53 4.30 -17.52
C THR A 164 10.20 3.94 -16.20
N CYS A 165 9.61 4.34 -15.08
CA CYS A 165 10.12 4.01 -13.75
C CYS A 165 10.13 2.48 -13.50
N LEU A 166 9.04 1.78 -13.84
CA LEU A 166 8.93 0.34 -13.66
C LEU A 166 9.89 -0.43 -14.57
N ASP A 167 10.13 0.03 -15.79
CA ASP A 167 11.10 -0.57 -16.71
C ASP A 167 12.53 -0.46 -16.16
N GLU A 168 12.91 0.71 -15.63
CA GLU A 168 14.20 0.90 -14.97
C GLU A 168 14.36 -0.01 -13.73
N ILE A 169 13.29 -0.16 -12.95
CA ILE A 169 13.23 -1.05 -11.79
C ILE A 169 13.40 -2.50 -12.24
N LYS A 170 12.66 -2.94 -13.25
CA LYS A 170 12.66 -4.31 -13.75
C LYS A 170 14.03 -4.76 -14.29
N ILE A 171 14.80 -3.84 -14.84
CA ILE A 171 16.20 -4.13 -15.27
C ILE A 171 17.05 -4.58 -14.07
N LYS A 172 16.86 -3.96 -12.91
CA LYS A 172 17.65 -4.24 -11.69
C LYS A 172 17.03 -5.35 -10.83
N HIS A 173 15.72 -5.49 -10.87
CA HIS A 173 14.91 -6.42 -10.07
C HIS A 173 13.97 -7.23 -10.98
N PRO A 174 14.48 -8.16 -11.81
CA PRO A 174 13.70 -8.86 -12.83
C PRO A 174 12.60 -9.77 -12.27
N GLN A 175 12.69 -10.16 -11.01
CA GLN A 175 11.68 -11.00 -10.33
C GLN A 175 10.54 -10.18 -9.71
N LEU A 176 10.69 -8.86 -9.60
CA LEU A 176 9.68 -7.99 -9.02
C LEU A 176 8.46 -7.91 -9.95
N MET A 177 7.32 -8.33 -9.44
CA MET A 177 6.05 -8.25 -10.15
C MET A 177 5.43 -6.85 -10.01
N SER A 178 4.68 -6.43 -11.01
CA SER A 178 3.89 -5.20 -10.94
C SER A 178 2.52 -5.37 -11.57
N ALA A 179 1.49 -4.84 -10.92
CA ALA A 179 0.12 -4.84 -11.42
C ALA A 179 -0.58 -3.52 -11.11
N TYR A 180 -1.50 -3.12 -11.98
CA TYR A 180 -2.28 -1.89 -11.83
C TYR A 180 -3.69 -2.20 -11.34
N VAL A 181 -4.17 -1.44 -10.36
CA VAL A 181 -5.55 -1.46 -9.89
C VAL A 181 -6.19 -0.08 -10.09
N VAL A 182 -7.36 -0.05 -10.72
CA VAL A 182 -8.13 1.20 -10.86
C VAL A 182 -8.98 1.37 -9.61
N ASN A 183 -8.78 2.48 -8.91
CA ASN A 183 -9.56 2.84 -7.73
C ASN A 183 -10.65 3.87 -8.08
N GLN A 184 -11.71 3.93 -7.31
CA GLN A 184 -12.84 4.85 -7.43
C GLN A 184 -13.53 4.77 -8.82
N VAL A 185 -13.75 3.58 -9.32
CA VAL A 185 -14.44 3.36 -10.60
C VAL A 185 -15.92 3.70 -10.49
N ASP A 186 -16.39 4.71 -11.23
CA ASP A 186 -17.82 5.01 -11.39
C ASP A 186 -18.24 4.74 -12.85
N ARG A 187 -18.82 3.57 -13.08
CA ARG A 187 -19.28 3.13 -14.40
C ARG A 187 -20.44 3.94 -14.97
N ARG A 188 -21.10 4.77 -14.17
CA ARG A 188 -22.16 5.68 -14.63
C ARG A 188 -21.58 6.86 -15.40
N ARG A 189 -20.33 7.24 -15.14
CA ARG A 189 -19.62 8.34 -15.82
C ARG A 189 -18.98 7.82 -17.11
N THR A 190 -19.35 8.41 -18.24
CA THR A 190 -18.77 8.05 -19.56
C THR A 190 -17.26 8.18 -19.56
N LEU A 191 -16.71 9.31 -19.11
CA LEU A 191 -15.27 9.52 -19.04
C LEU A 191 -14.55 8.43 -18.24
N ASN A 192 -15.15 7.98 -17.14
CA ASN A 192 -14.56 6.94 -16.29
C ASN A 192 -14.44 5.60 -17.04
N ARG A 193 -15.49 5.22 -17.79
CA ARG A 193 -15.47 4.02 -18.65
C ARG A 193 -14.42 4.15 -19.75
N ASP A 194 -14.44 5.27 -20.46
CA ASP A 194 -13.49 5.51 -21.57
C ASP A 194 -12.03 5.44 -21.10
N VAL A 195 -11.73 6.00 -19.92
CA VAL A 195 -10.37 5.95 -19.36
C VAL A 195 -10.00 4.52 -18.91
N VAL A 196 -10.93 3.75 -18.33
CA VAL A 196 -10.67 2.33 -18.00
C VAL A 196 -10.35 1.54 -19.27
N ASP A 197 -11.09 1.75 -20.37
CA ASP A 197 -10.84 1.08 -21.64
C ASP A 197 -9.47 1.50 -22.24
N LEU A 198 -9.10 2.78 -22.14
CA LEU A 198 -7.78 3.25 -22.55
C LEU A 198 -6.65 2.64 -21.72
N LEU A 199 -6.84 2.54 -20.39
CA LEU A 199 -5.88 1.90 -19.50
C LEU A 199 -5.74 0.41 -19.85
N GLN A 200 -6.84 -0.30 -20.11
CA GLN A 200 -6.82 -1.70 -20.50
C GLN A 200 -6.07 -1.90 -21.84
N ASN A 201 -6.31 -1.04 -22.82
CA ASN A 201 -5.62 -1.11 -24.10
C ASN A 201 -4.11 -0.82 -23.99
N TYR A 202 -3.72 0.08 -23.07
CA TYR A 202 -2.32 0.44 -22.88
C TYR A 202 -1.53 -0.57 -22.04
N LEU A 203 -2.11 -1.00 -20.92
CA LEU A 203 -1.45 -1.84 -19.91
C LEU A 203 -1.61 -3.34 -20.18
N GLY A 204 -2.64 -3.75 -20.94
CA GLY A 204 -2.92 -5.16 -21.22
C GLY A 204 -3.15 -5.96 -19.93
N ASP A 205 -2.47 -7.11 -19.83
CA ASP A 205 -2.59 -8.03 -18.69
C ASP A 205 -2.05 -7.47 -17.36
N ARG A 206 -1.33 -6.34 -17.40
CA ARG A 206 -0.87 -5.68 -16.17
C ARG A 206 -1.98 -4.88 -15.48
N LEU A 207 -3.04 -4.51 -16.19
CA LEU A 207 -4.23 -3.96 -15.55
C LEU A 207 -5.08 -5.09 -14.99
N LEU A 208 -5.30 -5.09 -13.68
CA LEU A 208 -6.15 -6.07 -13.06
C LEU A 208 -7.61 -5.96 -13.56
N PRO A 209 -8.29 -7.09 -13.80
CA PRO A 209 -9.71 -7.08 -14.15
C PRO A 209 -10.61 -6.70 -12.95
N ILE A 210 -9.97 -6.31 -11.85
CA ILE A 210 -10.59 -5.91 -10.59
C ILE A 210 -10.39 -4.41 -10.44
N GLY A 211 -11.48 -3.64 -10.58
CA GLY A 211 -11.49 -2.23 -10.20
C GLY A 211 -12.22 -2.06 -8.87
N ILE A 212 -11.74 -1.15 -8.02
CA ILE A 212 -12.43 -0.79 -6.78
C ILE A 212 -13.43 0.31 -7.11
N HIS A 213 -14.72 0.03 -6.94
CA HIS A 213 -15.77 1.00 -7.26
C HIS A 213 -15.75 2.21 -6.32
N ALA A 214 -16.18 3.36 -6.85
CA ALA A 214 -16.44 4.54 -6.04
C ALA A 214 -17.61 4.25 -5.10
N ASP A 215 -17.31 4.22 -3.81
CA ASP A 215 -18.27 3.89 -2.74
C ASP A 215 -18.10 4.87 -1.59
N SER A 216 -19.18 5.52 -1.18
CA SER A 216 -19.14 6.48 -0.05
C SER A 216 -18.77 5.79 1.26
N ALA A 217 -19.09 4.49 1.39
CA ALA A 217 -18.77 3.71 2.57
C ALA A 217 -17.27 3.70 2.89
N VAL A 218 -16.38 3.83 1.90
CA VAL A 218 -14.92 3.92 2.13
C VAL A 218 -14.55 5.18 2.92
N GLY A 219 -15.13 6.33 2.54
CA GLY A 219 -14.91 7.59 3.27
C GLY A 219 -15.58 7.61 4.64
N GLU A 220 -16.77 7.05 4.74
CA GLU A 220 -17.49 6.91 6.00
C GLU A 220 -16.75 5.99 6.97
N ALA A 221 -16.25 4.83 6.50
CA ALA A 221 -15.45 3.91 7.28
C ALA A 221 -14.19 4.58 7.86
N LEU A 222 -13.49 5.39 7.05
CA LEU A 222 -12.35 6.18 7.53
C LEU A 222 -12.77 7.18 8.62
N ALA A 223 -13.91 7.86 8.47
CA ALA A 223 -14.43 8.78 9.49
C ALA A 223 -14.74 8.06 10.82
N PHE A 224 -15.12 6.78 10.76
CA PHE A 224 -15.30 5.90 11.90
C PHE A 224 -14.03 5.14 12.31
N GLN A 225 -12.90 5.42 11.66
CA GLN A 225 -11.60 4.84 11.95
C GLN A 225 -11.59 3.29 11.90
N GLN A 226 -12.24 2.73 10.89
CA GLN A 226 -12.31 1.28 10.69
C GLN A 226 -12.22 0.91 9.21
N PRO A 227 -11.79 -0.31 8.87
CA PRO A 227 -11.81 -0.80 7.49
C PRO A 227 -13.23 -0.88 6.93
N VAL A 228 -13.37 -0.63 5.61
CA VAL A 228 -14.68 -0.66 4.95
C VAL A 228 -15.36 -2.04 5.02
N LEU A 229 -14.58 -3.12 5.05
CA LEU A 229 -15.11 -4.48 5.20
C LEU A 229 -15.81 -4.71 6.55
N VAL A 230 -15.47 -3.91 7.57
CA VAL A 230 -16.12 -3.92 8.88
C VAL A 230 -17.30 -2.97 8.90
N TYR A 231 -17.16 -1.79 8.29
CA TYR A 231 -18.19 -0.76 8.24
C TYR A 231 -19.40 -1.15 7.37
N ASP A 232 -19.12 -1.61 6.15
CA ASP A 232 -20.14 -2.11 5.20
C ASP A 232 -19.67 -3.42 4.55
N PRO A 233 -19.85 -4.57 5.23
CA PRO A 233 -19.38 -5.87 4.73
C PRO A 233 -20.02 -6.30 3.40
N HIS A 234 -21.17 -5.73 3.05
CA HIS A 234 -21.93 -6.08 1.84
C HIS A 234 -21.82 -5.00 0.76
N GLY A 235 -21.07 -3.93 0.99
CA GLY A 235 -20.82 -2.86 0.05
C GLY A 235 -20.00 -3.29 -1.15
N GLN A 236 -20.13 -2.55 -2.24
CA GLN A 236 -19.41 -2.89 -3.48
C GLN A 236 -17.90 -2.79 -3.30
N ALA A 237 -17.39 -1.78 -2.61
CA ALA A 237 -15.96 -1.64 -2.34
C ALA A 237 -15.43 -2.81 -1.51
N SER A 238 -16.19 -3.32 -0.53
CA SER A 238 -15.82 -4.48 0.28
C SER A 238 -15.69 -5.73 -0.58
N HIS A 239 -16.61 -5.98 -1.49
CA HIS A 239 -16.52 -7.10 -2.44
C HIS A 239 -15.32 -6.97 -3.40
N ASP A 240 -15.05 -5.77 -3.90
CA ASP A 240 -13.91 -5.54 -4.79
C ASP A 240 -12.58 -5.78 -4.09
N LEU A 241 -12.45 -5.30 -2.85
CA LEU A 241 -11.25 -5.50 -2.01
C LEU A 241 -11.07 -6.96 -1.61
N ASP A 242 -12.15 -7.69 -1.34
CA ASP A 242 -12.09 -9.13 -1.08
C ASP A 242 -11.58 -9.91 -2.31
N ARG A 243 -12.03 -9.54 -3.51
CA ARG A 243 -11.54 -10.10 -4.78
C ARG A 243 -10.07 -9.74 -5.02
N LEU A 244 -9.68 -8.50 -4.73
CA LEU A 244 -8.28 -8.07 -4.84
C LEU A 244 -7.38 -8.86 -3.88
N ALA A 245 -7.83 -9.09 -2.63
CA ALA A 245 -7.12 -9.92 -1.67
C ALA A 245 -6.96 -11.37 -2.16
N SER A 246 -8.00 -11.96 -2.75
CA SER A 246 -7.93 -13.30 -3.35
C SER A 246 -6.88 -13.35 -4.47
N TRP A 247 -6.91 -12.37 -5.38
CA TRP A 247 -5.93 -12.27 -6.46
C TRP A 247 -4.49 -12.15 -5.93
N VAL A 248 -4.27 -11.33 -4.90
CA VAL A 248 -2.95 -11.17 -4.26
C VAL A 248 -2.47 -12.52 -3.70
N ILE A 249 -3.32 -13.24 -2.97
CA ILE A 249 -2.96 -14.55 -2.41
C ILE A 249 -2.60 -15.55 -3.51
N GLU A 250 -3.37 -15.61 -4.58
CA GLU A 250 -3.11 -16.50 -5.72
C GLU A 250 -1.79 -16.15 -6.41
N THR A 251 -1.49 -14.87 -6.58
CA THR A 251 -0.27 -14.38 -7.23
C THR A 251 0.97 -14.67 -6.41
N LEU A 252 0.92 -14.49 -5.09
CA LEU A 252 2.07 -14.71 -4.20
C LEU A 252 2.35 -16.20 -3.94
N ASN A 253 1.44 -17.11 -4.27
CA ASN A 253 1.61 -18.55 -4.11
C ASN A 253 2.12 -19.26 -5.40
N GLN A 254 2.36 -18.50 -6.47
CA GLN A 254 2.94 -19.02 -7.73
C GLN A 254 4.47 -18.95 -7.70
#